data_eea8ff44966ebf524dd7347c015ef27f
#
_entry.id   eea8ff44966ebf524dd7347c015ef27f
#
_cell.length_a   1.000
_cell.length_b   1.000
_cell.length_c   1.000
_cell.angle_alpha   90.00
_cell.angle_beta   90.00
_cell.angle_gamma   90.00
#
_symmetry.space_group_name_H-M   'P 1'
#
loop_
_entity.id
_entity.type
_entity.pdbx_description
1 polymer ?
#
loop_
_entity_poly.entity_id
_entity_poly.type
_entity_poly.pdbx_seq_one_letter_code
_entity_poly.pdbx_strand_id
1 'polypeptide(L)'
;MGTLKNFLIFARTYAGPMELIKRLFETLVGYIIYPLAYLFPRNKQKWVFGTNVGFTDNAKYLYLYTYEKDEVRAIWITNKKDVVNMMRSLNLEVYPKWSLKGLWHCLTAGMYIFTSHSNDINFFTVGRAKKIELWHGVGIKGSSSGKEGQKRDDALKSFIYKITAPHNYEKFDLFLSTGPLMNEHFTKMFRIPPGVLFDSSYPRCNFLQQPTSRILEHIQLYETIEVQQLVDKFKQYKNIYLYMPTWRANLKDSFLEEAGFDFAKLNDIMKQTDSLFLLKLHPAVRHQKDYTDLESILFLDSSMDIYSILPFTTTLITDYSSIYYDYLLMENKHVLLFPFDYEQYITNSKSLAFDFETYTPGVRAYTFKELIQIIHDNIDLSIISRDQILKLFWGDNYVEKSSTEILYQHIKQL
;
A
#
# COMPACT_ATOMS: atom_id res chain seq x y z
N MET A 1 32.02 11.26 -11.98
CA MET A 1 31.20 11.61 -13.17
C MET A 1 30.07 10.61 -13.48
N GLY A 2 30.24 9.29 -13.21
CA GLY A 2 29.18 8.29 -13.49
C GLY A 2 27.90 8.42 -12.66
N THR A 3 27.98 8.87 -11.42
CA THR A 3 26.84 8.88 -10.47
C THR A 3 25.83 9.98 -10.75
N LEU A 4 26.31 11.18 -11.09
CA LEU A 4 25.43 12.30 -11.52
C LEU A 4 24.77 11.95 -12.86
N LYS A 5 25.51 11.29 -13.76
CA LYS A 5 25.00 10.78 -15.03
C LYS A 5 23.94 9.72 -14.84
N ASN A 6 24.13 8.78 -13.91
CA ASN A 6 23.13 7.74 -13.58
C ASN A 6 21.90 8.32 -12.85
N PHE A 7 22.07 9.30 -11.98
CA PHE A 7 20.95 10.05 -11.38
C PHE A 7 20.18 10.85 -12.42
N LEU A 8 20.88 11.52 -13.33
CA LEU A 8 20.27 12.27 -14.45
C LEU A 8 19.60 11.32 -15.46
N ILE A 9 20.16 10.12 -15.70
CA ILE A 9 19.56 9.09 -16.55
C ILE A 9 18.31 8.54 -15.86
N PHE A 10 18.36 8.19 -14.57
CA PHE A 10 17.20 7.75 -13.81
C PHE A 10 16.09 8.81 -13.80
N ALA A 11 16.43 10.06 -13.50
CA ALA A 11 15.49 11.18 -13.52
C ALA A 11 14.94 11.47 -14.93
N ARG A 12 15.76 11.30 -15.98
CA ARG A 12 15.36 11.49 -17.37
C ARG A 12 14.48 10.35 -17.92
N THR A 13 14.64 9.15 -17.36
CA THR A 13 13.90 7.95 -17.80
C THR A 13 12.52 7.86 -17.12
N TYR A 14 12.38 8.41 -15.92
CA TYR A 14 11.16 8.28 -15.10
C TYR A 14 10.43 9.59 -14.80
N ALA A 15 11.10 10.75 -14.96
CA ALA A 15 10.49 12.06 -14.82
C ALA A 15 11.09 12.97 -15.90
N GLY A 16 10.27 13.64 -16.68
CA GLY A 16 10.77 14.62 -17.67
C GLY A 16 11.63 15.71 -17.05
N PRO A 17 12.44 16.46 -17.83
CA PRO A 17 13.37 17.47 -17.32
C PRO A 17 12.69 18.53 -16.44
N MET A 18 11.45 18.88 -16.71
CA MET A 18 10.63 19.81 -15.92
C MET A 18 10.37 19.29 -14.49
N GLU A 19 10.07 18.01 -14.35
CA GLU A 19 9.83 17.39 -13.03
C GLU A 19 11.12 17.31 -12.21
N LEU A 20 12.26 17.08 -12.87
CA LEU A 20 13.57 17.11 -12.21
C LEU A 20 13.89 18.52 -11.67
N ILE A 21 13.70 19.55 -12.49
CA ILE A 21 13.91 20.96 -12.08
C ILE A 21 13.01 21.30 -10.89
N LYS A 22 11.74 20.92 -10.96
CA LYS A 22 10.78 21.12 -9.87
C LYS A 22 11.24 20.45 -8.57
N ARG A 23 11.67 19.18 -8.62
CA ARG A 23 12.17 18.44 -7.44
C ARG A 23 13.43 19.07 -6.85
N LEU A 24 14.34 19.53 -7.68
CA LEU A 24 15.53 20.25 -7.21
C LEU A 24 15.15 21.55 -6.50
N PHE A 25 14.24 22.32 -7.10
CA PHE A 25 13.72 23.54 -6.49
C PHE A 25 13.01 23.28 -5.16
N GLU A 26 12.11 22.29 -5.11
CA GLU A 26 11.42 21.87 -3.89
C GLU A 26 12.41 21.41 -2.80
N THR A 27 13.49 20.76 -3.18
CA THR A 27 14.55 20.33 -2.25
C THR A 27 15.32 21.53 -1.69
N LEU A 28 15.70 22.49 -2.53
CA LEU A 28 16.40 23.71 -2.11
C LEU A 28 15.54 24.55 -1.16
N VAL A 29 14.29 24.81 -1.53
CA VAL A 29 13.32 25.53 -0.68
C VAL A 29 13.09 24.75 0.61
N GLY A 30 13.00 23.44 0.51
CA GLY A 30 12.83 22.53 1.66
C GLY A 30 13.96 22.68 2.67
N TYR A 31 15.21 22.71 2.25
CA TYR A 31 16.35 22.91 3.15
C TYR A 31 16.39 24.28 3.83
N ILE A 32 15.80 25.31 3.22
CA ILE A 32 15.62 26.61 3.86
C ILE A 32 14.53 26.52 4.94
N ILE A 33 13.42 25.82 4.65
CA ILE A 33 12.30 25.66 5.57
C ILE A 33 12.66 24.72 6.75
N TYR A 34 13.48 23.71 6.54
CA TYR A 34 13.76 22.66 7.52
C TYR A 34 14.21 23.18 8.90
N PRO A 35 15.24 24.05 9.02
CA PRO A 35 15.61 24.62 10.32
C PRO A 35 14.51 25.52 10.90
N LEU A 36 13.78 26.26 10.06
CA LEU A 36 12.69 27.11 10.50
C LEU A 36 11.52 26.31 11.08
N ALA A 37 11.29 25.08 10.59
CA ALA A 37 10.23 24.21 11.06
C ALA A 37 10.35 23.88 12.57
N TYR A 38 11.54 23.97 13.14
CA TYR A 38 11.76 23.77 14.58
C TYR A 38 11.34 24.95 15.45
N LEU A 39 11.11 26.12 14.88
CA LEU A 39 10.68 27.34 15.58
C LEU A 39 9.15 27.44 15.72
N PHE A 40 8.41 26.70 14.89
CA PHE A 40 6.96 26.76 14.90
C PHE A 40 6.37 26.00 16.09
N PRO A 41 5.38 26.58 16.79
CA PRO A 41 4.63 25.87 17.82
C PRO A 41 3.82 24.74 17.21
N ARG A 42 3.77 23.59 17.88
CA ARG A 42 3.04 22.41 17.43
C ARG A 42 1.69 22.30 18.15
N ASN A 43 0.63 22.17 17.38
CA ASN A 43 -0.71 21.95 17.90
C ASN A 43 -1.03 20.45 17.92
N LYS A 44 -1.11 19.85 19.11
CA LYS A 44 -1.43 18.42 19.30
C LYS A 44 -2.83 18.03 18.80
N GLN A 45 -3.76 19.00 18.70
CA GLN A 45 -5.10 18.79 18.16
C GLN A 45 -5.18 18.92 16.62
N LYS A 46 -4.04 18.95 15.93
CA LYS A 46 -3.93 19.03 14.49
C LYS A 46 -3.00 17.93 13.97
N TRP A 47 -3.56 17.01 13.21
CA TRP A 47 -2.87 15.88 12.62
C TRP A 47 -2.83 16.01 11.10
N VAL A 48 -1.66 15.81 10.50
CA VAL A 48 -1.51 15.76 9.06
C VAL A 48 -1.24 14.34 8.60
N PHE A 49 -1.92 13.95 7.53
CA PHE A 49 -1.86 12.62 6.94
C PHE A 49 -1.41 12.68 5.50
N GLY A 50 -0.79 11.63 4.99
CA GLY A 50 -0.43 11.53 3.59
C GLY A 50 0.19 10.20 3.21
N THR A 51 0.13 9.91 1.91
CA THR A 51 0.85 8.80 1.26
C THR A 51 1.39 9.24 -0.09
N ASN A 52 2.40 8.53 -0.60
CA ASN A 52 2.93 8.74 -1.95
C ASN A 52 1.98 8.27 -3.05
N VAL A 53 1.11 7.31 -2.74
CA VAL A 53 0.29 6.63 -3.76
C VAL A 53 -1.07 7.27 -3.99
N GLY A 54 -1.58 8.07 -3.05
CA GLY A 54 -2.87 8.77 -3.20
C GLY A 54 -3.68 8.79 -1.91
N PHE A 55 -5.00 8.87 -2.00
CA PHE A 55 -5.90 8.74 -0.85
C PHE A 55 -6.24 7.26 -0.66
N THR A 56 -5.34 6.53 -0.02
CA THR A 56 -5.39 5.06 0.13
C THR A 56 -4.53 4.61 1.31
N ASP A 57 -4.50 3.29 1.55
CA ASP A 57 -3.66 2.64 2.55
C ASP A 57 -4.03 3.01 4.01
N ASN A 58 -3.24 2.56 4.99
CA ASN A 58 -3.48 2.75 6.42
C ASN A 58 -3.77 4.20 6.81
N ALA A 59 -3.06 5.15 6.18
CA ALA A 59 -3.25 6.57 6.43
C ALA A 59 -4.66 7.06 6.06
N LYS A 60 -5.28 6.55 4.96
CA LYS A 60 -6.67 6.90 4.59
C LYS A 60 -7.66 6.45 5.67
N TYR A 61 -7.56 5.20 6.09
CA TYR A 61 -8.52 4.63 7.03
C TYR A 61 -8.40 5.25 8.43
N LEU A 62 -7.17 5.56 8.88
CA LEU A 62 -6.99 6.29 10.12
C LEU A 62 -7.40 7.77 10.01
N TYR A 63 -7.17 8.41 8.84
CA TYR A 63 -7.64 9.77 8.57
C TYR A 63 -9.16 9.85 8.66
N LEU A 64 -9.89 8.96 7.98
CA LEU A 64 -11.36 8.94 7.99
C LEU A 64 -11.91 8.64 9.39
N TYR A 65 -11.30 7.68 10.09
CA TYR A 65 -11.63 7.41 11.48
C TYR A 65 -11.45 8.65 12.37
N THR A 66 -10.32 9.36 12.23
CA THR A 66 -10.04 10.59 12.97
C THR A 66 -11.01 11.72 12.59
N TYR A 67 -11.35 11.83 11.32
CA TYR A 67 -12.32 12.81 10.80
C TYR A 67 -13.72 12.58 11.37
N GLU A 68 -14.19 11.33 11.41
CA GLU A 68 -15.51 10.97 11.98
C GLU A 68 -15.59 11.22 13.50
N LYS A 69 -14.48 11.08 14.25
CA LYS A 69 -14.43 11.38 15.69
C LYS A 69 -14.56 12.86 16.00
N ASP A 70 -14.13 13.74 15.12
CA ASP A 70 -14.16 15.21 15.26
C ASP A 70 -13.52 15.74 16.55
N GLU A 71 -12.63 14.95 17.19
CA GLU A 71 -11.93 15.34 18.41
C GLU A 71 -10.61 16.05 18.13
N VAL A 72 -10.01 15.77 16.98
CA VAL A 72 -8.79 16.40 16.47
C VAL A 72 -8.97 16.72 15.00
N ARG A 73 -8.35 17.81 14.56
CA ARG A 73 -8.44 18.25 13.16
C ARG A 73 -7.56 17.38 12.27
N ALA A 74 -8.18 16.54 11.45
CA ALA A 74 -7.53 15.69 10.47
C ALA A 74 -7.37 16.42 9.14
N ILE A 75 -6.14 16.48 8.60
CA ILE A 75 -5.82 17.20 7.37
C ILE A 75 -5.01 16.30 6.46
N TRP A 76 -5.45 16.13 5.21
CA TRP A 76 -4.69 15.39 4.21
C TRP A 76 -3.75 16.32 3.43
N ILE A 77 -2.52 15.87 3.19
CA ILE A 77 -1.50 16.61 2.44
C ILE A 77 -1.05 15.75 1.25
N THR A 78 -1.10 16.31 0.05
CA THR A 78 -0.69 15.60 -1.17
C THR A 78 -0.25 16.57 -2.27
N ASN A 79 0.53 16.08 -3.25
CA ASN A 79 0.85 16.81 -4.48
C ASN A 79 -0.04 16.39 -5.67
N LYS A 80 -0.88 15.38 -5.49
CA LYS A 80 -1.74 14.83 -6.55
C LYS A 80 -3.00 15.68 -6.70
N LYS A 81 -3.16 16.35 -7.84
CA LYS A 81 -4.30 17.25 -8.10
C LYS A 81 -5.63 16.51 -8.15
N ASP A 82 -5.65 15.31 -8.71
CA ASP A 82 -6.79 14.41 -8.77
C ASP A 82 -7.28 14.06 -7.36
N VAL A 83 -6.38 13.70 -6.44
CA VAL A 83 -6.70 13.44 -5.04
C VAL A 83 -7.25 14.68 -4.33
N VAL A 84 -6.64 15.86 -4.55
CA VAL A 84 -7.15 17.13 -3.98
C VAL A 84 -8.58 17.40 -4.46
N ASN A 85 -8.86 17.21 -5.75
CA ASN A 85 -10.17 17.45 -6.31
C ASN A 85 -11.20 16.45 -5.78
N MET A 86 -10.87 15.17 -5.76
CA MET A 86 -11.73 14.10 -5.24
C MET A 86 -12.05 14.32 -3.77
N MET A 87 -11.06 14.56 -2.90
CA MET A 87 -11.31 14.79 -1.47
C MET A 87 -12.17 16.03 -1.21
N ARG A 88 -11.98 17.10 -2.00
CA ARG A 88 -12.83 18.30 -1.89
C ARG A 88 -14.29 18.04 -2.30
N SER A 89 -14.53 17.22 -3.33
CA SER A 89 -15.90 16.83 -3.70
C SER A 89 -16.59 15.99 -2.61
N LEU A 90 -15.81 15.32 -1.77
CA LEU A 90 -16.28 14.57 -0.59
C LEU A 90 -16.33 15.44 0.71
N ASN A 91 -16.09 16.76 0.61
CA ASN A 91 -16.00 17.69 1.74
C ASN A 91 -14.91 17.34 2.77
N LEU A 92 -13.86 16.61 2.37
CA LEU A 92 -12.73 16.26 3.21
C LEU A 92 -11.64 17.34 3.18
N GLU A 93 -11.01 17.59 4.31
CA GLU A 93 -9.98 18.63 4.42
C GLU A 93 -8.65 18.19 3.80
N VAL A 94 -8.24 18.86 2.71
CA VAL A 94 -7.04 18.54 1.94
C VAL A 94 -6.34 19.78 1.41
N TYR A 95 -5.00 19.75 1.43
CA TYR A 95 -4.17 20.83 0.85
C TYR A 95 -3.02 20.28 0.01
N PRO A 96 -2.66 21.00 -1.09
CA PRO A 96 -1.42 20.71 -1.81
C PRO A 96 -0.20 20.95 -0.91
N LYS A 97 0.74 20.03 -0.94
CA LYS A 97 1.95 19.97 -0.10
C LYS A 97 2.73 21.29 -0.04
N TRP A 98 2.86 21.99 -1.18
CA TRP A 98 3.65 23.22 -1.32
C TRP A 98 2.77 24.49 -1.41
N SER A 99 1.46 24.41 -1.17
CA SER A 99 0.63 25.61 -1.04
C SER A 99 0.89 26.31 0.30
N LEU A 100 0.63 27.61 0.38
CA LEU A 100 0.80 28.39 1.63
C LEU A 100 0.00 27.77 2.79
N LYS A 101 -1.25 27.35 2.53
CA LYS A 101 -2.07 26.68 3.53
C LYS A 101 -1.51 25.31 3.90
N GLY A 102 -1.09 24.51 2.91
CA GLY A 102 -0.47 23.19 3.16
C GLY A 102 0.80 23.32 4.00
N LEU A 103 1.70 24.25 3.66
CA LEU A 103 2.91 24.52 4.44
C LEU A 103 2.58 24.98 5.86
N TRP A 104 1.62 25.89 6.04
CA TRP A 104 1.16 26.33 7.36
C TRP A 104 0.65 25.18 8.22
N HIS A 105 -0.20 24.31 7.63
CA HIS A 105 -0.71 23.16 8.35
C HIS A 105 0.40 22.16 8.72
N CYS A 106 1.31 21.90 7.80
CA CYS A 106 2.48 21.08 8.07
C CYS A 106 3.38 21.66 9.16
N LEU A 107 3.70 22.96 9.13
CA LEU A 107 4.56 23.62 10.12
C LEU A 107 3.96 23.65 11.52
N THR A 108 2.64 23.58 11.65
CA THR A 108 1.93 23.73 12.93
C THR A 108 1.24 22.46 13.43
N ALA A 109 1.23 21.36 12.65
CA ALA A 109 0.67 20.08 13.09
C ALA A 109 1.52 19.44 14.19
N GLY A 110 0.87 18.83 15.18
CA GLY A 110 1.52 18.07 16.25
C GLY A 110 1.91 16.67 15.81
N MET A 111 1.12 16.05 14.92
CA MET A 111 1.32 14.68 14.44
C MET A 111 1.47 14.64 12.91
N TYR A 112 2.41 13.83 12.45
CA TYR A 112 2.64 13.45 11.05
C TYR A 112 2.39 11.97 10.91
N ILE A 113 1.37 11.56 10.18
CA ILE A 113 0.88 10.19 10.05
C ILE A 113 0.99 9.74 8.59
N PHE A 114 1.81 8.75 8.31
CA PHE A 114 2.20 8.35 6.96
C PHE A 114 2.47 6.84 6.88
N THR A 115 2.73 6.32 5.67
CA THR A 115 2.85 4.87 5.41
C THR A 115 4.22 4.40 4.92
N SER A 116 5.16 5.33 4.68
CA SER A 116 6.51 4.98 4.27
C SER A 116 7.57 5.87 4.94
N HIS A 117 7.38 7.17 4.92
CA HIS A 117 8.26 8.16 5.55
C HIS A 117 7.61 9.55 5.56
N SER A 118 8.11 10.46 6.38
CA SER A 118 7.49 11.80 6.52
C SER A 118 7.44 12.61 5.20
N ASN A 119 8.21 12.21 4.17
CA ASN A 119 8.13 12.82 2.86
C ASN A 119 6.84 12.49 2.10
N ASP A 120 6.07 11.51 2.55
CA ASP A 120 4.70 11.26 2.07
C ASP A 120 3.84 12.52 2.27
N ILE A 121 4.12 13.23 3.35
CA ILE A 121 3.54 14.55 3.68
C ILE A 121 4.51 15.65 3.25
N ASN A 122 5.47 15.99 4.08
CA ASN A 122 6.55 16.92 3.78
C ASN A 122 7.68 16.80 4.83
N PHE A 123 8.76 16.11 4.49
CA PHE A 123 9.91 15.94 5.37
C PHE A 123 10.46 17.28 5.91
N PHE A 124 10.52 18.30 5.07
CA PHE A 124 11.15 19.57 5.43
C PHE A 124 10.36 20.43 6.43
N THR A 125 9.10 20.08 6.66
CA THR A 125 8.23 20.83 7.58
C THR A 125 7.94 20.06 8.88
N VAL A 126 8.48 18.85 9.04
CA VAL A 126 8.18 17.97 10.18
C VAL A 126 8.64 18.58 11.52
N GLY A 127 9.82 19.22 11.57
CA GLY A 127 10.37 19.86 12.77
C GLY A 127 10.25 19.01 14.03
N ARG A 128 9.53 19.56 15.05
CA ARG A 128 9.27 18.88 16.34
C ARG A 128 7.95 18.11 16.40
N ALA A 129 7.26 17.90 15.25
CA ALA A 129 6.06 17.08 15.23
C ALA A 129 6.40 15.61 15.53
N LYS A 130 5.45 14.88 16.13
CA LYS A 130 5.55 13.44 16.29
C LYS A 130 5.38 12.72 14.97
N LYS A 131 6.20 11.72 14.70
CA LYS A 131 6.24 10.96 13.45
C LYS A 131 5.70 9.57 13.67
N ILE A 132 4.54 9.30 13.08
CA ILE A 132 3.78 8.07 13.20
C ILE A 132 3.85 7.32 11.87
N GLU A 133 4.62 6.26 11.82
CA GLU A 133 4.76 5.38 10.66
C GLU A 133 3.76 4.24 10.78
N LEU A 134 2.79 4.20 9.85
CA LEU A 134 1.76 3.15 9.83
C LEU A 134 2.16 1.92 9.02
N TRP A 135 3.26 2.01 8.27
CA TRP A 135 3.71 0.99 7.34
C TRP A 135 2.60 0.60 6.33
N HIS A 136 2.87 -0.37 5.45
CA HIS A 136 1.97 -0.72 4.35
C HIS A 136 1.81 -2.25 4.17
N GLY A 137 1.94 -3.01 5.24
CA GLY A 137 1.58 -4.43 5.27
C GLY A 137 2.59 -5.33 5.96
N VAL A 138 2.12 -6.48 6.39
CA VAL A 138 2.94 -7.62 6.76
C VAL A 138 3.42 -8.33 5.49
N GLY A 139 4.40 -9.18 5.56
CA GLY A 139 4.75 -9.95 4.38
C GLY A 139 6.10 -10.61 4.42
N ILE A 140 6.32 -11.43 3.41
CA ILE A 140 7.48 -12.31 3.29
C ILE A 140 8.67 -11.67 2.57
N LYS A 141 8.52 -10.44 2.08
CA LYS A 141 9.61 -9.77 1.33
C LYS A 141 10.68 -9.23 2.26
N GLY A 142 11.92 -9.60 1.99
CA GLY A 142 13.08 -8.95 2.58
C GLY A 142 13.32 -7.55 1.97
N SER A 143 14.05 -6.70 2.69
CA SER A 143 14.46 -5.40 2.16
C SER A 143 15.50 -5.57 1.06
N SER A 144 15.34 -4.85 -0.04
CA SER A 144 16.40 -4.71 -1.05
C SER A 144 17.62 -3.93 -0.53
N SER A 145 17.43 -3.16 0.54
CA SER A 145 18.51 -2.49 1.27
C SER A 145 19.12 -3.37 2.35
N GLY A 146 18.46 -4.50 2.69
CA GLY A 146 18.87 -5.47 3.71
C GLY A 146 19.88 -6.51 3.25
N LYS A 147 20.54 -6.37 2.09
CA LYS A 147 21.82 -7.06 1.90
C LYS A 147 22.76 -6.52 2.96
N GLU A 148 22.86 -7.25 4.08
CA GLU A 148 24.01 -7.14 4.97
C GLU A 148 25.24 -7.09 4.09
N GLY A 149 25.92 -5.95 4.10
CA GLY A 149 27.20 -5.85 3.40
C GLY A 149 27.21 -5.35 1.97
N GLN A 150 26.17 -4.83 1.34
CA GLN A 150 26.47 -3.79 0.38
C GLN A 150 27.03 -2.61 1.19
N LYS A 151 28.32 -2.74 1.57
CA LYS A 151 29.19 -1.61 1.79
C LYS A 151 28.87 -0.71 0.61
N ARG A 152 28.26 0.44 0.85
CA ARG A 152 28.22 1.51 -0.14
C ARG A 152 29.69 1.91 -0.28
N ASP A 153 30.40 1.20 -1.17
CA ASP A 153 31.84 1.33 -1.39
C ASP A 153 32.25 2.74 -1.84
N ASP A 154 31.27 3.62 -1.96
CA ASP A 154 31.42 4.99 -2.38
C ASP A 154 30.81 5.92 -1.31
N ALA A 155 31.68 6.43 -0.44
CA ALA A 155 31.31 7.40 0.60
C ALA A 155 30.61 8.64 0.01
N LEU A 156 30.99 9.06 -1.20
CA LEU A 156 30.37 10.18 -1.91
C LEU A 156 28.91 9.86 -2.29
N LYS A 157 28.63 8.64 -2.79
CA LYS A 157 27.25 8.23 -3.09
C LYS A 157 26.40 8.19 -1.84
N SER A 158 26.92 7.68 -0.74
CA SER A 158 26.24 7.66 0.55
C SER A 158 25.93 9.06 1.04
N PHE A 159 26.88 9.98 0.90
CA PHE A 159 26.71 11.40 1.28
C PHE A 159 25.66 12.08 0.41
N ILE A 160 25.72 11.94 -0.92
CA ILE A 160 24.72 12.50 -1.85
C ILE A 160 23.33 11.95 -1.51
N TYR A 161 23.22 10.65 -1.24
CA TYR A 161 21.92 10.05 -0.90
C TYR A 161 21.36 10.57 0.42
N LYS A 162 22.20 10.84 1.43
CA LYS A 162 21.75 11.46 2.68
C LYS A 162 21.23 12.88 2.48
N ILE A 163 21.77 13.61 1.51
CA ILE A 163 21.28 14.97 1.18
C ILE A 163 20.01 14.91 0.32
N THR A 164 19.94 14.01 -0.66
CA THR A 164 18.82 13.96 -1.62
C THR A 164 17.61 13.19 -1.11
N ALA A 165 17.80 12.29 -0.14
CA ALA A 165 16.75 11.48 0.46
C ALA A 165 16.92 11.36 1.99
N PRO A 166 16.94 12.48 2.74
CA PRO A 166 17.20 12.51 4.17
C PRO A 166 16.12 11.79 4.99
N HIS A 167 14.89 11.75 4.50
CA HIS A 167 13.77 11.03 5.11
C HIS A 167 14.02 9.53 5.29
N ASN A 168 14.92 8.91 4.53
CA ASN A 168 15.29 7.50 4.72
C ASN A 168 16.16 7.24 5.98
N TYR A 169 16.53 8.27 6.70
CA TYR A 169 17.34 8.21 7.91
C TYR A 169 16.63 8.79 9.15
N GLU A 170 15.35 9.09 9.01
CA GLU A 170 14.58 9.65 10.10
C GLU A 170 14.26 8.61 11.18
N LYS A 171 14.00 9.11 12.39
CA LYS A 171 13.53 8.31 13.51
C LYS A 171 12.02 8.53 13.67
N PHE A 172 11.30 7.50 14.08
CA PHE A 172 9.87 7.56 14.36
C PHE A 172 9.61 7.68 15.86
N ASP A 173 8.47 8.27 16.22
CA ASP A 173 7.95 8.27 17.61
C ASP A 173 7.04 7.04 17.82
N LEU A 174 6.41 6.55 16.75
CA LEU A 174 5.68 5.30 16.70
C LEU A 174 5.87 4.64 15.33
N PHE A 175 6.09 3.33 15.32
CA PHE A 175 6.06 2.48 14.13
C PHE A 175 5.04 1.37 14.37
N LEU A 176 3.99 1.32 13.53
CA LEU A 176 2.92 0.34 13.66
C LEU A 176 3.39 -1.04 13.21
N SER A 177 3.30 -2.01 14.10
CA SER A 177 3.58 -3.41 13.85
C SER A 177 2.37 -4.26 14.20
N THR A 178 2.42 -5.55 13.89
CA THR A 178 1.26 -6.43 14.05
C THR A 178 1.47 -7.52 15.10
N GLY A 179 2.69 -7.75 15.53
CA GLY A 179 2.99 -8.77 16.54
C GLY A 179 4.47 -9.16 16.59
N PRO A 180 4.84 -10.12 17.44
CA PRO A 180 6.23 -10.44 17.74
C PRO A 180 7.09 -10.79 16.53
N LEU A 181 6.58 -11.58 15.57
CA LEU A 181 7.31 -11.94 14.35
C LEU A 181 7.65 -10.70 13.52
N MET A 182 6.66 -9.81 13.35
CA MET A 182 6.85 -8.59 12.57
C MET A 182 7.71 -7.56 13.32
N ASN A 183 7.66 -7.52 14.65
CA ASN A 183 8.56 -6.72 15.47
C ASN A 183 10.02 -7.10 15.26
N GLU A 184 10.31 -8.38 15.29
CA GLU A 184 11.66 -8.89 15.02
C GLU A 184 12.09 -8.56 13.58
N HIS A 185 11.19 -8.78 12.61
CA HIS A 185 11.44 -8.49 11.20
C HIS A 185 11.74 -7.00 10.97
N PHE A 186 10.90 -6.08 11.47
CA PHE A 186 11.08 -4.64 11.29
C PHE A 186 12.31 -4.11 12.05
N THR A 187 12.58 -4.62 13.24
CA THR A 187 13.80 -4.30 13.98
C THR A 187 15.05 -4.67 13.19
N LYS A 188 15.09 -5.84 12.59
CA LYS A 188 16.22 -6.29 11.76
C LYS A 188 16.30 -5.54 10.43
N MET A 189 15.17 -5.40 9.75
CA MET A 189 15.12 -4.85 8.39
C MET A 189 15.32 -3.33 8.34
N PHE A 190 14.71 -2.59 9.27
CA PHE A 190 14.72 -1.13 9.30
C PHE A 190 15.50 -0.54 10.46
N ARG A 191 16.05 -1.38 11.34
CA ARG A 191 16.74 -0.95 12.58
C ARG A 191 15.83 -0.12 13.48
N ILE A 192 14.55 -0.47 13.52
CA ILE A 192 13.58 0.19 14.40
C ILE A 192 13.85 -0.23 15.85
N PRO A 193 14.03 0.72 16.78
CA PRO A 193 14.17 0.38 18.19
C PRO A 193 12.88 -0.26 18.72
N PRO A 194 12.95 -1.33 19.53
CA PRO A 194 11.74 -1.98 20.07
C PRO A 194 10.78 -1.04 20.80
N GLY A 195 11.31 -0.01 21.45
CA GLY A 195 10.49 0.95 22.24
C GLY A 195 9.62 1.91 21.42
N VAL A 196 9.70 1.89 20.07
CA VAL A 196 8.81 2.67 19.20
C VAL A 196 7.85 1.79 18.40
N LEU A 197 7.98 0.46 18.51
CA LEU A 197 7.02 -0.47 17.93
C LEU A 197 5.72 -0.47 18.73
N PHE A 198 4.60 -0.40 18.01
CA PHE A 198 3.27 -0.48 18.60
C PHE A 198 2.48 -1.60 17.90
N ASP A 199 2.13 -2.63 18.65
CA ASP A 199 1.43 -3.79 18.13
C ASP A 199 -0.08 -3.52 18.06
N SER A 200 -0.59 -3.49 16.83
CA SER A 200 -2.02 -3.36 16.55
C SER A 200 -2.34 -3.85 15.14
N SER A 201 -3.59 -4.11 14.84
CA SER A 201 -3.99 -4.34 13.45
C SER A 201 -3.88 -3.03 12.64
N TYR A 202 -3.61 -3.16 11.35
CA TYR A 202 -3.59 -2.01 10.44
C TYR A 202 -5.01 -1.42 10.27
N PRO A 203 -5.17 -0.08 10.24
CA PRO A 203 -6.48 0.56 10.06
C PRO A 203 -7.27 0.06 8.84
N ARG A 204 -6.60 -0.15 7.70
CA ARG A 204 -7.22 -0.71 6.49
C ARG A 204 -7.67 -2.15 6.69
N CYS A 205 -6.96 -2.94 7.50
CA CYS A 205 -7.31 -4.32 7.82
C CYS A 205 -8.43 -4.40 8.84
N ASN A 206 -8.46 -3.50 9.81
CA ASN A 206 -9.59 -3.35 10.73
C ASN A 206 -10.88 -2.97 9.97
N PHE A 207 -10.77 -2.15 8.92
CA PHE A 207 -11.89 -1.85 8.01
C PHE A 207 -12.43 -3.11 7.32
N LEU A 208 -11.57 -4.02 6.84
CA LEU A 208 -11.99 -5.27 6.21
C LEU A 208 -12.83 -6.18 7.11
N GLN A 209 -12.69 -6.04 8.42
CA GLN A 209 -13.39 -6.85 9.43
C GLN A 209 -14.69 -6.18 9.94
N GLN A 210 -15.03 -5.01 9.40
CA GLN A 210 -16.28 -4.33 9.76
C GLN A 210 -17.51 -5.05 9.19
N PRO A 211 -18.68 -4.90 9.81
CA PRO A 211 -19.93 -5.36 9.22
C PRO A 211 -20.16 -4.78 7.82
N THR A 212 -20.75 -5.58 6.92
CA THR A 212 -21.03 -5.17 5.52
C THR A 212 -21.79 -3.84 5.43
N SER A 213 -22.71 -3.57 6.36
CA SER A 213 -23.45 -2.31 6.41
C SER A 213 -22.53 -1.09 6.62
N ARG A 214 -21.51 -1.21 7.49
CA ARG A 214 -20.53 -0.14 7.72
C ARG A 214 -19.59 0.04 6.52
N ILE A 215 -19.24 -1.05 5.85
CA ILE A 215 -18.44 -1.02 4.62
C ILE A 215 -19.21 -0.31 3.50
N LEU A 216 -20.49 -0.64 3.32
CA LEU A 216 -21.34 0.02 2.31
C LEU A 216 -21.57 1.51 2.62
N GLU A 217 -21.79 1.87 3.89
CA GLU A 217 -21.88 3.26 4.33
C GLU A 217 -20.57 4.03 4.01
N HIS A 218 -19.42 3.46 4.32
CA HIS A 218 -18.12 4.03 3.98
C HIS A 218 -17.96 4.25 2.47
N ILE A 219 -18.35 3.29 1.65
CA ILE A 219 -18.30 3.40 0.19
C ILE A 219 -19.19 4.54 -0.29
N GLN A 220 -20.40 4.64 0.24
CA GLN A 220 -21.35 5.71 -0.12
C GLN A 220 -20.83 7.09 0.26
N LEU A 221 -20.14 7.23 1.39
CA LEU A 221 -19.68 8.53 1.91
C LEU A 221 -18.32 8.96 1.35
N TYR A 222 -17.39 8.01 1.10
CA TYR A 222 -15.98 8.32 0.90
C TYR A 222 -15.37 7.77 -0.38
N GLU A 223 -16.11 6.98 -1.18
CA GLU A 223 -15.63 6.47 -2.45
C GLU A 223 -16.32 7.14 -3.65
N THR A 224 -15.62 7.09 -4.79
CA THR A 224 -16.16 7.67 -6.03
C THR A 224 -17.36 6.87 -6.54
N ILE A 225 -18.17 7.50 -7.40
CA ILE A 225 -19.35 6.84 -8.00
C ILE A 225 -18.97 5.59 -8.81
N GLU A 226 -17.78 5.57 -9.40
CA GLU A 226 -17.27 4.41 -10.15
C GLU A 226 -17.07 3.20 -9.23
N VAL A 227 -16.54 3.39 -8.00
CA VAL A 227 -16.40 2.33 -6.99
C VAL A 227 -17.79 1.85 -6.52
N GLN A 228 -18.72 2.76 -6.30
CA GLN A 228 -20.10 2.41 -5.92
C GLN A 228 -20.78 1.55 -6.99
N GLN A 229 -20.69 1.97 -8.26
CA GLN A 229 -21.21 1.23 -9.41
C GLN A 229 -20.55 -0.13 -9.59
N LEU A 230 -19.25 -0.21 -9.34
CA LEU A 230 -18.50 -1.47 -9.41
C LEU A 230 -19.00 -2.47 -8.35
N VAL A 231 -19.21 -2.03 -7.12
CA VAL A 231 -19.76 -2.87 -6.04
C VAL A 231 -21.18 -3.32 -6.36
N ASP A 232 -22.00 -2.47 -6.96
CA ASP A 232 -23.34 -2.86 -7.42
C ASP A 232 -23.28 -3.89 -8.55
N LYS A 233 -22.33 -3.76 -9.48
CA LYS A 233 -22.12 -4.75 -10.54
C LYS A 233 -21.74 -6.12 -9.98
N PHE A 234 -20.98 -6.20 -8.90
CA PHE A 234 -20.59 -7.47 -8.29
C PHE A 234 -21.77 -8.34 -7.85
N LYS A 235 -22.90 -7.73 -7.49
CA LYS A 235 -24.13 -8.43 -7.10
C LYS A 235 -24.73 -9.31 -8.22
N GLN A 236 -24.30 -9.10 -9.47
CA GLN A 236 -24.74 -9.84 -10.65
C GLN A 236 -24.00 -11.15 -10.87
N TYR A 237 -22.94 -11.42 -10.12
CA TYR A 237 -22.06 -12.57 -10.31
C TYR A 237 -22.00 -13.45 -9.06
N LYS A 238 -21.89 -14.74 -9.27
CA LYS A 238 -21.72 -15.71 -8.19
C LYS A 238 -20.32 -15.63 -7.57
N ASN A 239 -19.28 -15.47 -8.40
CA ASN A 239 -17.91 -15.39 -7.95
C ASN A 239 -17.23 -14.15 -8.50
N ILE A 240 -16.41 -13.51 -7.67
CA ILE A 240 -15.58 -12.36 -8.05
C ILE A 240 -14.12 -12.74 -7.77
N TYR A 241 -13.36 -12.97 -8.83
CA TYR A 241 -11.93 -13.22 -8.77
C TYR A 241 -11.17 -11.90 -8.90
N LEU A 242 -10.22 -11.65 -8.01
CA LEU A 242 -9.36 -10.47 -8.08
C LEU A 242 -7.91 -10.92 -8.25
N TYR A 243 -7.30 -10.59 -9.38
CA TYR A 243 -5.88 -10.83 -9.64
C TYR A 243 -5.04 -9.61 -9.29
N MET A 244 -4.18 -9.75 -8.28
CA MET A 244 -3.24 -8.72 -7.81
C MET A 244 -1.83 -9.29 -7.66
N PRO A 245 -1.05 -9.33 -8.75
CA PRO A 245 0.31 -9.82 -8.70
C PRO A 245 1.29 -8.82 -8.09
N THR A 246 2.40 -9.32 -7.57
CA THR A 246 3.57 -8.50 -7.25
C THR A 246 4.18 -7.92 -8.53
N TRP A 247 4.59 -6.65 -8.48
CA TRP A 247 5.29 -5.99 -9.58
C TRP A 247 6.67 -6.60 -9.85
N ARG A 248 7.01 -6.77 -11.15
CA ARG A 248 8.29 -7.22 -11.67
C ARG A 248 8.94 -6.12 -12.49
N ALA A 249 10.10 -5.65 -12.08
CA ALA A 249 10.81 -4.56 -12.79
C ALA A 249 11.26 -4.96 -14.20
N ASN A 250 11.54 -6.24 -14.42
CA ASN A 250 11.99 -6.82 -15.69
C ASN A 250 10.85 -7.20 -16.64
N LEU A 251 9.59 -7.25 -16.17
CA LEU A 251 8.43 -7.69 -16.96
C LEU A 251 7.40 -6.57 -17.18
N LYS A 252 7.83 -5.31 -17.25
CA LYS A 252 6.91 -4.15 -17.34
C LYS A 252 5.93 -4.21 -18.51
N ASP A 253 6.42 -4.62 -19.66
CA ASP A 253 5.69 -4.58 -20.92
C ASP A 253 5.19 -5.97 -21.37
N SER A 254 5.67 -7.06 -20.76
CA SER A 254 5.37 -8.45 -21.12
C SER A 254 4.75 -9.28 -19.99
N PHE A 255 4.38 -8.67 -18.87
CA PHE A 255 3.96 -9.39 -17.66
C PHE A 255 2.83 -10.39 -17.91
N LEU A 256 1.75 -9.97 -18.59
CA LEU A 256 0.60 -10.84 -18.86
C LEU A 256 0.91 -11.90 -19.92
N GLU A 257 1.81 -11.61 -20.86
CA GLU A 257 2.27 -12.56 -21.88
C GLU A 257 3.16 -13.64 -21.26
N GLU A 258 4.10 -13.26 -20.40
CA GLU A 258 4.95 -14.21 -19.65
C GLU A 258 4.14 -15.08 -18.70
N ALA A 259 3.09 -14.53 -18.08
CA ALA A 259 2.14 -15.28 -17.27
C ALA A 259 1.20 -16.18 -18.11
N GLY A 260 1.27 -16.11 -19.44
CA GLY A 260 0.52 -16.97 -20.38
C GLY A 260 -0.95 -16.66 -20.48
N PHE A 261 -1.40 -15.42 -20.19
CA PHE A 261 -2.82 -15.07 -20.21
C PHE A 261 -3.43 -15.18 -21.62
N ASP A 262 -4.43 -16.06 -21.74
CA ASP A 262 -5.38 -16.12 -22.84
C ASP A 262 -6.73 -15.55 -22.39
N PHE A 263 -6.95 -14.27 -22.71
CA PHE A 263 -8.14 -13.53 -22.23
C PHE A 263 -9.44 -14.03 -22.87
N ALA A 264 -9.42 -14.54 -24.11
CA ALA A 264 -10.60 -15.11 -24.74
C ALA A 264 -11.07 -16.34 -23.95
N LYS A 265 -10.15 -17.26 -23.69
CA LYS A 265 -10.42 -18.48 -22.93
C LYS A 265 -10.83 -18.16 -21.48
N LEU A 266 -10.17 -17.19 -20.82
CA LEU A 266 -10.55 -16.76 -19.48
C LEU A 266 -11.96 -16.20 -19.46
N ASN A 267 -12.32 -15.32 -20.41
CA ASN A 267 -13.65 -14.74 -20.50
C ASN A 267 -14.75 -15.79 -20.70
N ASP A 268 -14.50 -16.81 -21.53
CA ASP A 268 -15.43 -17.93 -21.73
C ASP A 268 -15.65 -18.72 -20.44
N ILE A 269 -14.58 -19.01 -19.68
CA ILE A 269 -14.68 -19.71 -18.39
C ILE A 269 -15.43 -18.85 -17.37
N MET A 270 -15.16 -17.54 -17.31
CA MET A 270 -15.88 -16.63 -16.41
C MET A 270 -17.38 -16.61 -16.71
N LYS A 271 -17.77 -16.58 -17.99
CA LYS A 271 -19.19 -16.69 -18.39
C LYS A 271 -19.81 -18.03 -18.00
N GLN A 272 -19.11 -19.14 -18.23
CA GLN A 272 -19.60 -20.49 -17.88
C GLN A 272 -19.80 -20.69 -16.38
N THR A 273 -19.01 -20.01 -15.55
CA THR A 273 -19.03 -20.14 -14.09
C THR A 273 -19.79 -19.01 -13.38
N ASP A 274 -20.50 -18.16 -14.12
CA ASP A 274 -21.19 -16.98 -13.59
C ASP A 274 -20.25 -16.10 -12.71
N SER A 275 -19.09 -15.79 -13.26
CA SER A 275 -17.99 -15.18 -12.53
C SER A 275 -17.49 -13.89 -13.23
N LEU A 276 -16.94 -12.98 -12.42
CA LEU A 276 -16.25 -11.78 -12.88
C LEU A 276 -14.77 -11.86 -12.50
N PHE A 277 -13.89 -11.53 -13.43
CA PHE A 277 -12.45 -11.48 -13.21
C PHE A 277 -11.95 -10.04 -13.21
N LEU A 278 -11.38 -9.62 -12.10
CA LEU A 278 -10.83 -8.28 -11.91
C LEU A 278 -9.29 -8.35 -11.99
N LEU A 279 -8.68 -7.48 -12.78
CA LEU A 279 -7.23 -7.32 -12.82
C LEU A 279 -6.85 -5.97 -12.24
N LYS A 280 -6.06 -5.96 -11.18
CA LYS A 280 -5.43 -4.76 -10.65
C LYS A 280 -3.92 -4.89 -10.74
N LEU A 281 -3.36 -4.33 -11.79
CA LEU A 281 -1.93 -4.35 -12.04
C LEU A 281 -1.24 -3.13 -11.41
N HIS A 282 0.07 -3.26 -11.17
CA HIS A 282 0.86 -2.13 -10.69
C HIS A 282 0.92 -1.01 -11.75
N PRO A 283 0.91 0.28 -11.38
CA PRO A 283 0.91 1.40 -12.33
C PRO A 283 2.08 1.41 -13.34
N ALA A 284 3.17 0.70 -13.03
CA ALA A 284 4.31 0.57 -13.93
C ALA A 284 4.16 -0.51 -14.99
N VAL A 285 3.14 -1.37 -14.91
CA VAL A 285 2.85 -2.37 -15.92
C VAL A 285 2.07 -1.69 -17.07
N ARG A 286 2.61 -1.78 -18.27
CA ARG A 286 1.96 -1.27 -19.48
C ARG A 286 1.26 -2.43 -20.18
N HIS A 287 -0.02 -2.28 -20.45
CA HIS A 287 -0.74 -3.16 -21.36
C HIS A 287 -1.24 -2.33 -22.54
N GLN A 288 -0.93 -2.79 -23.75
CA GLN A 288 -1.19 -2.04 -25.00
C GLN A 288 -2.44 -2.50 -25.73
N LYS A 289 -3.11 -3.56 -25.25
CA LYS A 289 -4.28 -4.13 -25.93
C LYS A 289 -5.55 -3.48 -25.41
N ASP A 290 -6.44 -3.15 -26.35
CA ASP A 290 -7.82 -2.78 -26.06
C ASP A 290 -8.61 -4.07 -25.76
N TYR A 291 -9.17 -4.16 -24.56
CA TYR A 291 -9.92 -5.33 -24.08
C TYR A 291 -11.43 -5.04 -23.95
N THR A 292 -11.96 -4.11 -24.74
CA THR A 292 -13.36 -3.65 -24.69
C THR A 292 -14.40 -4.75 -24.88
N ASP A 293 -14.05 -5.86 -25.53
CA ASP A 293 -14.97 -6.94 -25.85
C ASP A 293 -15.07 -8.04 -24.78
N LEU A 294 -14.44 -7.84 -23.61
CA LEU A 294 -14.41 -8.83 -22.54
C LEU A 294 -15.48 -8.51 -21.47
N GLU A 295 -16.65 -9.11 -21.57
CA GLU A 295 -17.79 -8.82 -20.69
C GLU A 295 -17.55 -9.22 -19.23
N SER A 296 -16.84 -10.33 -19.00
CA SER A 296 -16.59 -10.91 -17.68
C SER A 296 -15.18 -10.65 -17.12
N ILE A 297 -14.43 -9.72 -17.74
CA ILE A 297 -13.09 -9.33 -17.31
C ILE A 297 -13.04 -7.80 -17.22
N LEU A 298 -12.56 -7.27 -16.10
CA LEU A 298 -12.38 -5.84 -15.88
C LEU A 298 -10.95 -5.51 -15.46
N PHE A 299 -10.34 -4.54 -16.11
CA PHE A 299 -9.08 -3.92 -15.70
C PHE A 299 -9.40 -2.75 -14.78
N LEU A 300 -8.98 -2.86 -13.52
CA LEU A 300 -9.19 -1.82 -12.54
C LEU A 300 -8.14 -0.72 -12.67
N ASP A 301 -8.56 0.53 -12.45
CA ASP A 301 -7.61 1.63 -12.37
C ASP A 301 -6.57 1.39 -11.27
N SER A 302 -5.31 1.57 -11.62
CA SER A 302 -4.19 1.32 -10.71
C SER A 302 -4.19 2.25 -9.49
N SER A 303 -4.83 3.42 -9.57
CA SER A 303 -4.97 4.40 -8.47
C SER A 303 -6.14 4.10 -7.53
N MET A 304 -7.08 3.20 -7.92
CA MET A 304 -8.22 2.82 -7.10
C MET A 304 -7.76 2.20 -5.78
N ASP A 305 -8.37 2.61 -4.67
CA ASP A 305 -8.17 1.93 -3.39
C ASP A 305 -8.88 0.58 -3.39
N ILE A 306 -8.10 -0.48 -3.44
CA ILE A 306 -8.62 -1.84 -3.53
C ILE A 306 -9.33 -2.30 -2.25
N TYR A 307 -8.95 -1.74 -1.09
CA TYR A 307 -9.49 -2.19 0.20
C TYR A 307 -10.99 -1.93 0.31
N SER A 308 -11.50 -0.91 -0.38
CA SER A 308 -12.95 -0.64 -0.44
C SER A 308 -13.76 -1.73 -1.11
N ILE A 309 -13.16 -2.49 -2.05
CA ILE A 309 -13.86 -3.54 -2.80
C ILE A 309 -13.48 -4.96 -2.41
N LEU A 310 -12.36 -5.18 -1.70
CA LEU A 310 -11.94 -6.50 -1.24
C LEU A 310 -13.05 -7.29 -0.52
N PRO A 311 -13.87 -6.68 0.36
CA PRO A 311 -14.94 -7.40 1.06
C PRO A 311 -15.99 -8.01 0.13
N PHE A 312 -16.12 -7.52 -1.09
CA PHE A 312 -17.09 -8.00 -2.08
C PHE A 312 -16.53 -9.00 -3.08
N THR A 313 -15.22 -9.24 -3.07
CA THR A 313 -14.60 -10.31 -3.86
C THR A 313 -14.75 -11.66 -3.16
N THR A 314 -14.71 -12.76 -3.92
CA THR A 314 -14.79 -14.13 -3.36
C THR A 314 -13.42 -14.77 -3.26
N THR A 315 -12.54 -14.50 -4.23
CA THR A 315 -11.22 -15.12 -4.34
C THR A 315 -10.17 -14.11 -4.75
N LEU A 316 -9.09 -14.03 -3.98
CA LEU A 316 -7.87 -13.32 -4.34
C LEU A 316 -6.96 -14.29 -5.11
N ILE A 317 -6.49 -13.86 -6.29
CA ILE A 317 -5.41 -14.52 -7.02
C ILE A 317 -4.17 -13.63 -6.87
N THR A 318 -3.10 -14.17 -6.30
CA THR A 318 -1.87 -13.38 -6.05
C THR A 318 -0.64 -14.29 -6.02
N ASP A 319 0.51 -13.73 -5.71
CA ASP A 319 1.79 -14.44 -5.67
C ASP A 319 2.55 -14.12 -4.36
N TYR A 320 3.63 -13.33 -4.41
CA TYR A 320 4.48 -12.93 -3.28
C TYR A 320 4.00 -11.63 -2.61
N SER A 321 2.75 -11.26 -2.79
CA SER A 321 2.21 -9.99 -2.29
C SER A 321 1.72 -10.10 -0.86
N SER A 322 1.98 -9.05 -0.06
CA SER A 322 1.48 -8.95 1.32
C SER A 322 -0.04 -8.88 1.43
N ILE A 323 -0.75 -8.54 0.36
CA ILE A 323 -2.22 -8.55 0.35
C ILE A 323 -2.79 -9.93 0.67
N TYR A 324 -2.03 -11.01 0.45
CA TYR A 324 -2.37 -12.35 0.88
C TYR A 324 -2.77 -12.38 2.36
N TYR A 325 -1.95 -11.81 3.23
CA TYR A 325 -2.18 -11.82 4.68
C TYR A 325 -3.33 -10.92 5.08
N ASP A 326 -3.49 -9.78 4.43
CA ASP A 326 -4.60 -8.85 4.67
C ASP A 326 -5.94 -9.50 4.26
N TYR A 327 -5.94 -10.22 3.14
CA TYR A 327 -7.12 -10.91 2.62
C TYR A 327 -7.57 -12.07 3.51
N LEU A 328 -6.63 -12.78 4.13
CA LEU A 328 -6.92 -13.85 5.08
C LEU A 328 -7.68 -13.38 6.33
N LEU A 329 -7.66 -12.09 6.67
CA LEU A 329 -8.42 -11.55 7.80
C LEU A 329 -9.94 -11.62 7.58
N MET A 330 -10.39 -11.72 6.35
CA MET A 330 -11.81 -11.81 6.01
C MET A 330 -12.27 -13.26 6.03
N GLU A 331 -13.36 -13.54 6.75
CA GLU A 331 -13.99 -14.86 6.78
C GLU A 331 -14.62 -15.22 5.43
N ASN A 332 -14.70 -16.51 5.12
CA ASN A 332 -15.34 -17.05 3.91
C ASN A 332 -14.74 -16.50 2.61
N LYS A 333 -13.45 -16.19 2.60
CA LYS A 333 -12.69 -15.76 1.42
C LYS A 333 -11.64 -16.81 1.05
N HIS A 334 -11.34 -16.88 -0.22
CA HIS A 334 -10.42 -17.87 -0.78
C HIS A 334 -9.18 -17.19 -1.37
N VAL A 335 -8.05 -17.86 -1.34
CA VAL A 335 -6.83 -17.41 -2.01
C VAL A 335 -6.33 -18.50 -2.92
N LEU A 336 -6.04 -18.15 -4.17
CA LEU A 336 -5.35 -18.97 -5.15
C LEU A 336 -4.01 -18.33 -5.46
N LEU A 337 -2.94 -19.05 -5.23
CA LEU A 337 -1.59 -18.56 -5.47
C LEU A 337 -1.19 -18.84 -6.93
N PHE A 338 -0.67 -17.80 -7.62
CA PHE A 338 -0.24 -17.88 -9.01
C PHE A 338 1.21 -17.41 -9.20
N PRO A 339 2.21 -18.11 -8.63
CA PRO A 339 3.62 -17.78 -8.76
C PRO A 339 4.21 -18.36 -10.07
N PHE A 340 3.73 -17.92 -11.23
CA PHE A 340 4.10 -18.47 -12.54
C PHE A 340 5.61 -18.37 -12.86
N ASP A 341 6.32 -17.45 -12.21
CA ASP A 341 7.75 -17.19 -12.39
C ASP A 341 8.59 -17.58 -11.16
N TYR A 342 8.14 -18.55 -10.35
CA TYR A 342 8.69 -18.88 -9.02
C TYR A 342 10.22 -19.02 -9.03
N GLU A 343 10.77 -19.86 -9.88
CA GLU A 343 12.21 -20.10 -10.00
C GLU A 343 12.99 -18.82 -10.34
N GLN A 344 12.47 -18.03 -11.27
CA GLN A 344 13.10 -16.77 -11.67
C GLN A 344 12.99 -15.72 -10.58
N TYR A 345 11.86 -15.68 -9.86
CA TYR A 345 11.65 -14.72 -8.79
C TYR A 345 12.60 -14.96 -7.64
N ILE A 346 12.77 -16.20 -7.19
CA ILE A 346 13.68 -16.54 -6.11
C ILE A 346 15.15 -16.30 -6.50
N THR A 347 15.52 -16.64 -7.74
CA THR A 347 16.90 -16.50 -8.21
C THR A 347 17.30 -15.04 -8.45
N ASN A 348 16.40 -14.22 -9.03
CA ASN A 348 16.71 -12.87 -9.52
C ASN A 348 16.16 -11.76 -8.65
N SER A 349 15.19 -12.05 -7.80
CA SER A 349 14.52 -11.06 -6.99
C SER A 349 15.09 -11.01 -5.58
N LYS A 350 14.82 -9.91 -4.91
CA LYS A 350 15.16 -9.67 -3.52
C LYS A 350 14.78 -10.87 -2.67
N SER A 351 15.69 -11.32 -1.83
CA SER A 351 15.47 -12.41 -0.90
C SER A 351 14.13 -12.27 -0.18
N LEU A 352 13.34 -13.32 -0.19
CA LEU A 352 12.21 -13.44 0.72
C LEU A 352 12.77 -13.47 2.16
N ALA A 353 12.14 -12.77 3.09
CA ALA A 353 12.52 -12.80 4.50
C ALA A 353 12.07 -14.10 5.17
N PHE A 354 11.04 -14.72 4.61
CA PHE A 354 10.43 -15.97 5.08
C PHE A 354 10.26 -16.93 3.92
N ASP A 355 10.27 -18.23 4.21
CA ASP A 355 10.04 -19.27 3.22
C ASP A 355 8.63 -19.18 2.63
N PHE A 356 8.54 -19.11 1.29
CA PHE A 356 7.27 -18.90 0.61
C PHE A 356 6.28 -20.03 0.82
N GLU A 357 6.74 -21.29 0.76
CA GLU A 357 5.84 -22.44 0.84
C GLU A 357 5.28 -22.61 2.25
N THR A 358 6.12 -22.42 3.25
CA THR A 358 5.75 -22.53 4.67
C THR A 358 4.78 -21.42 5.10
N TYR A 359 5.05 -20.18 4.66
CA TYR A 359 4.36 -19.00 5.19
C TYR A 359 3.22 -18.47 4.32
N THR A 360 3.02 -19.06 3.14
CA THR A 360 1.85 -18.79 2.28
C THR A 360 1.14 -20.07 1.88
N PRO A 361 0.55 -20.82 2.83
CA PRO A 361 -0.20 -22.03 2.50
C PRO A 361 -1.41 -21.72 1.60
N GLY A 362 -1.78 -22.68 0.76
CA GLY A 362 -2.92 -22.59 -0.16
C GLY A 362 -2.68 -23.32 -1.47
N VAL A 363 -3.71 -23.40 -2.29
CA VAL A 363 -3.64 -24.00 -3.62
C VAL A 363 -2.79 -23.10 -4.54
N ARG A 364 -1.93 -23.74 -5.34
CA ARG A 364 -1.03 -23.05 -6.28
C ARG A 364 -1.29 -23.49 -7.70
N ALA A 365 -1.24 -22.52 -8.61
CA ALA A 365 -1.12 -22.73 -10.05
C ALA A 365 0.22 -22.11 -10.51
N TYR A 366 1.01 -22.86 -11.24
CA TYR A 366 2.29 -22.38 -11.79
C TYR A 366 2.19 -22.02 -13.27
N THR A 367 1.07 -22.39 -13.90
CA THR A 367 0.77 -22.06 -15.30
C THR A 367 -0.63 -21.50 -15.43
N PHE A 368 -0.85 -20.67 -16.45
CA PHE A 368 -2.20 -20.17 -16.74
C PHE A 368 -3.21 -21.31 -17.01
N LYS A 369 -2.76 -22.42 -17.62
CA LYS A 369 -3.61 -23.59 -17.84
C LYS A 369 -4.09 -24.21 -16.50
N GLU A 370 -3.20 -24.35 -15.53
CA GLU A 370 -3.57 -24.83 -14.17
C GLU A 370 -4.51 -23.84 -13.48
N LEU A 371 -4.22 -22.53 -13.58
CA LEU A 371 -5.06 -21.47 -13.01
C LEU A 371 -6.51 -21.59 -13.48
N ILE A 372 -6.72 -21.64 -14.80
CA ILE A 372 -8.09 -21.74 -15.36
C ILE A 372 -8.74 -23.09 -15.11
N GLN A 373 -7.98 -24.17 -14.98
CA GLN A 373 -8.50 -25.49 -14.64
C GLN A 373 -9.02 -25.52 -13.19
N ILE A 374 -8.27 -24.96 -12.24
CA ILE A 374 -8.68 -24.84 -10.82
C ILE A 374 -9.98 -24.03 -10.71
N ILE A 375 -10.10 -22.94 -11.46
CA ILE A 375 -11.32 -22.11 -11.48
C ILE A 375 -12.49 -22.87 -12.09
N HIS A 376 -12.30 -23.50 -13.25
CA HIS A 376 -13.33 -24.25 -13.97
C HIS A 376 -13.87 -25.41 -13.15
N ASP A 377 -12.99 -26.19 -12.53
CA ASP A 377 -13.35 -27.37 -11.74
C ASP A 377 -13.83 -27.02 -10.32
N ASN A 378 -13.85 -25.74 -9.98
CA ASN A 378 -14.24 -25.23 -8.66
C ASN A 378 -13.54 -25.97 -7.51
N ILE A 379 -12.22 -26.10 -7.62
CA ILE A 379 -11.38 -26.78 -6.62
C ILE A 379 -11.52 -26.09 -5.26
N ASP A 380 -11.58 -26.85 -4.19
CA ASP A 380 -11.60 -26.33 -2.83
C ASP A 380 -10.30 -25.54 -2.52
N LEU A 381 -10.44 -24.26 -2.23
CA LEU A 381 -9.36 -23.35 -1.91
C LEU A 381 -9.22 -23.09 -0.40
N SER A 382 -9.79 -23.94 0.44
CA SER A 382 -9.72 -23.82 1.90
C SER A 382 -8.27 -23.88 2.40
N ILE A 383 -7.91 -23.00 3.31
CA ILE A 383 -6.58 -22.96 3.94
C ILE A 383 -6.73 -23.49 5.37
N ILE A 384 -6.39 -24.74 5.59
CA ILE A 384 -6.51 -25.44 6.90
C ILE A 384 -5.69 -24.72 7.98
N SER A 385 -4.52 -24.19 7.63
CA SER A 385 -3.62 -23.49 8.55
C SER A 385 -3.86 -21.97 8.64
N ARG A 386 -5.01 -21.45 8.15
CA ARG A 386 -5.33 -20.02 8.11
C ARG A 386 -5.10 -19.33 9.47
N ASP A 387 -5.67 -19.87 10.54
CA ASP A 387 -5.59 -19.24 11.87
C ASP A 387 -4.16 -19.25 12.43
N GLN A 388 -3.38 -20.30 12.10
CA GLN A 388 -1.96 -20.35 12.48
C GLN A 388 -1.17 -19.25 11.79
N ILE A 389 -1.39 -19.03 10.50
CA ILE A 389 -0.74 -17.94 9.73
C ILE A 389 -1.18 -16.57 10.23
N LEU A 390 -2.47 -16.39 10.50
CA LEU A 390 -2.97 -15.14 11.07
C LEU A 390 -2.32 -14.84 12.42
N LYS A 391 -2.32 -15.82 13.33
CA LYS A 391 -1.68 -15.65 14.64
C LYS A 391 -0.18 -15.36 14.52
N LEU A 392 0.50 -15.96 13.57
CA LEU A 392 1.93 -15.76 13.35
C LEU A 392 2.26 -14.33 12.90
N PHE A 393 1.53 -13.80 11.91
CA PHE A 393 1.81 -12.49 11.30
C PHE A 393 1.12 -11.32 11.99
N TRP A 394 -0.04 -11.56 12.63
CA TRP A 394 -0.86 -10.53 13.26
C TRP A 394 -0.83 -10.60 14.80
N GLY A 395 -0.16 -11.62 15.38
CA GLY A 395 -0.23 -11.88 16.82
C GLY A 395 -1.68 -12.14 17.24
N ASP A 396 -2.05 -11.71 18.44
CA ASP A 396 -3.43 -11.80 18.92
C ASP A 396 -4.31 -10.61 18.43
N ASN A 397 -3.71 -9.64 17.73
CA ASN A 397 -4.38 -8.42 17.25
C ASN A 397 -5.32 -8.63 16.07
N TYR A 398 -5.27 -9.78 15.39
CA TYR A 398 -6.12 -10.03 14.22
C TYR A 398 -7.61 -10.19 14.54
N VAL A 399 -7.95 -10.50 15.80
CA VAL A 399 -9.34 -10.61 16.26
C VAL A 399 -9.85 -9.32 16.91
N GLU A 400 -8.97 -8.33 17.15
CA GLU A 400 -9.30 -7.08 17.84
C GLU A 400 -9.99 -6.10 16.89
N LYS A 401 -11.34 -6.04 16.97
CA LYS A 401 -12.16 -5.18 16.11
C LYS A 401 -12.06 -3.69 16.43
N SER A 402 -11.52 -3.33 17.58
CA SER A 402 -11.31 -1.95 18.03
C SER A 402 -9.87 -1.44 17.83
N SER A 403 -9.05 -2.16 17.08
CA SER A 403 -7.62 -1.86 16.93
C SER A 403 -7.34 -0.45 16.40
N THR A 404 -8.16 0.08 15.49
CA THR A 404 -8.03 1.47 15.01
C THR A 404 -8.32 2.49 16.14
N GLU A 405 -9.31 2.24 16.99
CA GLU A 405 -9.59 3.07 18.18
C GLU A 405 -8.42 3.05 19.15
N ILE A 406 -7.88 1.87 19.46
CA ILE A 406 -6.74 1.70 20.35
C ILE A 406 -5.51 2.48 19.83
N LEU A 407 -5.21 2.36 18.55
CA LEU A 407 -4.15 3.12 17.90
C LEU A 407 -4.40 4.64 17.98
N TYR A 408 -5.61 5.09 17.66
CA TYR A 408 -6.01 6.49 17.72
C TYR A 408 -5.82 7.07 19.13
N GLN A 409 -6.30 6.38 20.16
CA GLN A 409 -6.16 6.81 21.56
C GLN A 409 -4.69 6.84 21.99
N HIS A 410 -3.89 5.87 21.55
CA HIS A 410 -2.45 5.86 21.83
C HIS A 410 -1.74 7.07 21.19
N ILE A 411 -2.03 7.39 19.93
CA ILE A 411 -1.45 8.57 19.24
C ILE A 411 -1.83 9.88 19.97
N LYS A 412 -3.05 9.99 20.51
CA LYS A 412 -3.48 11.17 21.28
C LYS A 412 -2.66 11.42 22.55
N GLN A 413 -2.06 10.38 23.11
CA GLN A 413 -1.26 10.46 24.35
C GLN A 413 0.19 10.86 24.09
N LEU A 414 0.70 10.78 22.85
CA LEU A 414 2.06 11.17 22.47
C LEU A 414 2.24 12.69 22.48
#